data_da26efff9fbcb1cb73df2ac793451d4b
#
_entry.id   da26efff9fbcb1cb73df2ac793451d4b
#
_cell.length_a   1.000
_cell.length_b   1.000
_cell.length_c   1.000
_cell.angle_alpha   90.00
_cell.angle_beta   90.00
_cell.angle_gamma   90.00
#
_symmetry.space_group_name_H-M   'P 1'
#
loop_
_entity.id
_entity.type
_entity.pdbx_description
1 polymer ?
#
loop_
_entity_poly.entity_id
_entity_poly.type
_entity_poly.pdbx_seq_one_letter_code
_entity_poly.pdbx_strand_id
1 'polypeptide(L)' 'MTIKKFIKKLERIVKEHGPSLEVKMADDIPVVSPVCTRDFMDKKVVVITDQEGDG' A
#
# COMPACT_ATOMS: atom_id res chain seq x y z
N MET A 1 -11.84 -1.43 -1.17
CA MET A 1 -11.29 -0.17 -0.62
C MET A 1 -10.67 0.64 -1.74
N THR A 2 -10.97 1.92 -1.80
CA THR A 2 -10.36 2.78 -2.81
C THR A 2 -9.03 3.33 -2.28
N ILE A 3 -8.18 3.78 -3.19
CA ILE A 3 -6.91 4.39 -2.79
C ILE A 3 -7.13 5.63 -1.92
N LYS A 4 -8.17 6.40 -2.21
CA LYS A 4 -8.48 7.59 -1.43
C LYS A 4 -8.80 7.23 0.02
N LYS A 5 -9.60 6.21 0.25
CA LYS A 5 -9.91 5.73 1.60
C LYS A 5 -8.66 5.18 2.29
N PHE A 6 -7.83 4.49 1.54
CA PHE A 6 -6.60 3.93 2.08
C PHE A 6 -5.65 5.03 2.56
N ILE A 7 -5.49 6.08 1.75
CA ILE A 7 -4.66 7.22 2.12
C ILE A 7 -5.16 7.86 3.40
N LYS A 8 -6.48 8.07 3.52
CA LYS A 8 -7.05 8.67 4.73
C LYS A 8 -6.78 7.86 5.98
N LYS A 9 -6.87 6.54 5.87
CA LYS A 9 -6.58 5.67 7.01
C LYS A 9 -5.11 5.72 7.39
N LEU A 10 -4.22 5.76 6.41
CA LEU A 10 -2.80 5.91 6.67
C LEU A 10 -2.48 7.25 7.31
N GLU A 11 -3.09 8.33 6.83
CA GLU A 11 -2.90 9.65 7.42
C GLU A 11 -3.32 9.69 8.89
N ARG A 12 -4.40 9.00 9.21
CA ARG A 12 -4.86 8.91 10.58
C ARG A 12 -3.84 8.20 11.47
N ILE A 13 -3.26 7.12 10.96
CA ILE A 13 -2.23 6.38 11.68
C ILE A 13 -1.00 7.25 11.89
N VAL A 14 -0.59 7.99 10.86
CA VAL A 14 0.53 8.92 10.97
C VAL A 14 0.27 9.97 12.06
N LYS A 15 -0.94 10.49 12.10
CA LYS A 15 -1.31 11.50 13.08
C LYS A 15 -1.30 10.97 14.51
N GLU A 16 -1.74 9.73 14.69
CA GLU A 16 -1.84 9.14 16.02
C GLU A 16 -0.52 8.52 16.51
N HIS A 17 0.27 7.96 15.61
CA HIS A 17 1.44 7.15 15.96
C HIS A 17 2.75 7.66 15.37
N GLY A 18 2.70 8.62 14.46
CA GLY A 18 3.89 9.19 13.85
C GLY A 18 4.21 8.60 12.48
N PRO A 19 5.08 9.30 11.71
CA PRO A 19 5.34 8.93 10.32
C PRO A 19 6.46 7.91 10.13
N SER A 20 7.12 7.50 11.22
CA SER A 20 8.31 6.64 11.12
C SER A 20 8.01 5.16 11.24
N LEU A 21 6.74 4.78 11.29
CA LEU A 21 6.37 3.39 11.40
C LEU A 21 6.65 2.65 10.10
N GLU A 22 7.19 1.44 10.22
CA GLU A 22 7.41 0.60 9.05
C GLU A 22 6.07 0.02 8.56
N VAL A 23 5.94 -0.10 7.26
CA VAL A 23 4.75 -0.70 6.65
C VAL A 23 5.04 -2.16 6.32
N LYS A 24 4.20 -3.05 6.83
CA LYS A 24 4.33 -4.48 6.58
C LYS A 24 2.98 -5.06 6.18
N MET A 25 3.02 -6.12 5.41
CA MET A 25 1.82 -6.91 5.13
C MET A 25 1.52 -7.82 6.32
N ALA A 26 0.34 -8.42 6.31
CA ALA A 26 0.03 -9.49 7.26
C ALA A 26 1.14 -10.54 7.21
N ASP A 27 1.37 -11.24 8.30
CA ASP A 27 2.45 -12.22 8.44
C ASP A 27 3.84 -11.58 8.50
N ASP A 28 3.90 -10.30 8.84
CA ASP A 28 5.16 -9.60 9.08
C ASP A 28 6.07 -9.51 7.86
N ILE A 29 5.49 -9.53 6.67
CA ILE A 29 6.23 -9.41 5.41
C ILE A 29 6.40 -7.92 5.08
N PRO A 30 7.64 -7.43 4.90
CA PRO A 30 7.85 -6.02 4.55
C PRO A 30 7.33 -5.72 3.14
N VAL A 31 6.84 -4.50 2.94
CA VAL A 31 6.35 -4.09 1.63
C VAL A 31 7.33 -3.12 1.00
N VAL A 32 7.33 -3.11 -0.33
CA VAL A 32 8.04 -2.10 -1.11
C VAL A 32 7.05 -1.04 -1.57
N SER A 33 7.50 -0.09 -2.37
CA SER A 33 6.64 0.98 -2.85
C SER A 33 5.41 0.41 -3.54
N PRO A 34 4.23 1.03 -3.34
CA PRO A 34 3.02 0.56 -4.02
C PRO A 34 3.16 0.63 -5.53
N VAL A 35 2.54 -0.31 -6.22
CA VAL A 35 2.61 -0.41 -7.67
C VAL A 35 1.22 -0.26 -8.25
N CYS A 36 1.10 0.56 -9.30
CA CYS A 36 -0.14 0.66 -10.05
C CYS A 36 -0.06 -0.33 -11.21
N THR A 37 -1.01 -1.24 -11.29
CA THR A 37 -1.03 -2.25 -12.33
C THR A 37 -2.48 -2.52 -12.73
N ARG A 38 -2.69 -3.48 -13.62
CA ARG A 38 -4.02 -3.90 -14.02
C ARG A 38 -4.30 -5.31 -13.51
N ASP A 39 -5.52 -5.51 -13.05
CA ASP A 39 -5.93 -6.85 -12.61
C ASP A 39 -6.37 -7.69 -13.80
N PHE A 40 -6.85 -8.92 -13.52
CA PHE A 40 -7.27 -9.83 -14.58
C PHE A 40 -8.50 -9.32 -15.35
N MET A 41 -9.22 -8.35 -14.83
CA MET A 41 -10.34 -7.72 -15.52
C MET A 41 -9.94 -6.43 -16.22
N ASP A 42 -8.65 -6.20 -16.37
CA ASP A 42 -8.08 -5.02 -17.03
C ASP A 42 -8.43 -3.70 -16.35
N LYS A 43 -8.67 -3.73 -15.06
CA LYS A 43 -8.90 -2.53 -14.26
C LYS A 43 -7.61 -2.09 -13.61
N LYS A 44 -7.40 -0.77 -13.56
CA LYS A 44 -6.24 -0.22 -12.86
C LYS A 44 -6.43 -0.38 -11.36
N VAL A 45 -5.44 -0.95 -10.71
CA VAL A 45 -5.46 -1.17 -9.26
C VAL A 45 -4.08 -0.85 -8.68
N VAL A 46 -4.06 -0.58 -7.38
CA VAL A 46 -2.81 -0.41 -6.64
C VAL A 46 -2.56 -1.70 -5.88
N VAL A 47 -1.37 -2.26 -6.06
CA VAL A 47 -0.98 -3.49 -5.41
C VAL A 47 0.06 -3.20 -4.34
N ILE A 48 -0.16 -3.74 -3.15
CA ILE A 48 0.81 -3.71 -2.06
C ILE A 48 1.52 -5.06 -2.05
N THR A 49 2.82 -5.03 -2.26
CA THR A 49 3.59 -6.25 -2.50
C THR A 49 4.96 -6.17 -1.84
N ASP A 50 5.59 -7.31 -1.65
CA ASP A 50 6.95 -7.43 -1.16
C ASP A 50 7.98 -7.50 -2.30
N GLN A 51 7.52 -7.43 -3.55
CA GLN A 51 8.39 -7.52 -4.72
C GLN A 51 8.43 -6.17 -5.43
N GLU A 52 9.62 -5.68 -5.70
CA GLU A 52 9.76 -4.44 -6.45
C GLU A 52 9.29 -4.63 -7.89
N GLY A 53 8.43 -3.70 -8.33
CA GLY A 53 8.01 -3.69 -9.71
C GLY A 53 9.10 -3.09 -10.60
N ASP A 54 9.06 -3.44 -11.87
CA ASP A 54 10.04 -2.96 -12.83
C ASP A 54 9.65 -1.61 -13.42
N GLY A 55 9.07 -0.82 -12.65
CA GLY A 55 8.83 0.53 -13.08
C GLY A 55 7.54 0.94 -13.49
#